data_febae26fe31d5f4234f4b68c7d956778
#
_entry.id   febae26fe31d5f4234f4b68c7d956778
#
_cell.length_a   1.000
_cell.length_b   1.000
_cell.length_c   1.000
_cell.angle_alpha   90.00
_cell.angle_beta   90.00
_cell.angle_gamma   90.00
#
_symmetry.space_group_name_H-M   'P 1'
#
loop_
_entity.id
_entity.type
_entity.pdbx_description
1 polymer ?
#
loop_
_entity_poly.entity_id
_entity_poly.type
_entity_poly.pdbx_seq_one_letter_code
_entity_poly.pdbx_strand_id
1 'polypeptide(L)'
;MSMSESVKRTGSETKAEAQRVALELFTTKGFEATSLREIAEQLGISKAALYYHFKSKNDIVNSMMSSRGNEAAELLAWAVSQEPSPDLLERTVLRWVDSTSVDKLRGIRFVNANPNLMRSVVSNPGGQIRDSLGAVAELVAGKDADPTRKLLVRMAFLSINSALMAASGTERTDEEIVAAAREMALALLNRLRE
;
A
#
# COMPACT_ATOMS: atom_id res chain seq x y z
N MET A 1 26.82 -6.03 -33.39
CA MET A 1 27.16 -5.84 -31.97
C MET A 1 26.36 -4.66 -31.47
N SER A 2 25.20 -4.91 -30.87
CA SER A 2 24.35 -3.85 -30.28
C SER A 2 24.70 -3.76 -28.79
N MET A 3 25.37 -2.68 -28.43
CA MET A 3 25.57 -2.33 -27.01
C MET A 3 24.24 -1.86 -26.48
N SER A 4 23.59 -2.69 -25.65
CA SER A 4 22.45 -2.30 -24.84
C SER A 4 22.89 -1.16 -23.93
N GLU A 5 22.45 0.08 -24.20
CA GLU A 5 22.56 1.20 -23.25
C GLU A 5 21.81 0.82 -21.99
N SER A 6 22.57 0.49 -20.94
CA SER A 6 22.04 0.33 -19.58
C SER A 6 21.56 1.70 -19.13
N VAL A 7 20.25 1.95 -19.23
CA VAL A 7 19.59 3.11 -18.63
C VAL A 7 19.94 3.12 -17.14
N LYS A 8 20.73 4.10 -16.72
CA LYS A 8 21.19 4.25 -15.34
C LYS A 8 20.00 4.63 -14.46
N ARG A 9 19.38 3.63 -13.81
CA ARG A 9 18.26 3.83 -12.87
C ARG A 9 18.70 4.74 -11.72
N THR A 10 17.82 5.61 -11.28
CA THR A 10 18.01 6.41 -10.06
C THR A 10 18.01 5.49 -8.82
N GLY A 11 18.51 5.96 -7.69
CA GLY A 11 18.49 5.19 -6.44
C GLY A 11 17.06 4.87 -5.97
N SER A 12 16.09 5.77 -6.21
CA SER A 12 14.67 5.56 -5.90
C SER A 12 14.02 4.50 -6.80
N GLU A 13 14.31 4.52 -8.10
CA GLU A 13 13.83 3.52 -9.06
C GLU A 13 14.40 2.14 -8.75
N THR A 14 15.69 2.05 -8.41
CA THR A 14 16.34 0.80 -8.01
C THR A 14 15.69 0.23 -6.74
N LYS A 15 15.37 1.11 -5.77
CA LYS A 15 14.71 0.70 -4.52
C LYS A 15 13.30 0.16 -4.76
N ALA A 16 12.50 0.84 -5.59
CA ALA A 16 11.15 0.41 -5.93
C ALA A 16 11.15 -0.92 -6.69
N GLU A 17 12.05 -1.07 -7.66
CA GLU A 17 12.17 -2.30 -8.43
C GLU A 17 12.68 -3.48 -7.58
N ALA A 18 13.59 -3.23 -6.63
CA ALA A 18 14.03 -4.24 -5.68
C ALA A 18 12.88 -4.72 -4.76
N GLN A 19 12.00 -3.82 -4.35
CA GLN A 19 10.79 -4.18 -3.59
C GLN A 19 9.85 -5.06 -4.42
N ARG A 20 9.63 -4.72 -5.70
CA ARG A 20 8.79 -5.50 -6.62
C ARG A 20 9.33 -6.91 -6.82
N VAL A 21 10.61 -7.04 -7.17
CA VAL A 21 11.29 -8.34 -7.37
C VAL A 21 11.30 -9.16 -6.08
N ALA A 22 11.58 -8.54 -4.94
CA ALA A 22 11.55 -9.21 -3.65
C ALA A 22 10.16 -9.75 -3.32
N LEU A 23 9.10 -8.95 -3.54
CA LEU A 23 7.73 -9.35 -3.29
C LEU A 23 7.32 -10.54 -4.19
N GLU A 24 7.70 -10.54 -5.46
CA GLU A 24 7.49 -11.65 -6.38
C GLU A 24 8.14 -12.94 -5.85
N LEU A 25 9.41 -12.88 -5.45
CA LEU A 25 10.11 -14.03 -4.88
C LEU A 25 9.53 -14.48 -3.54
N PHE A 26 9.14 -13.55 -2.67
CA PHE A 26 8.51 -13.86 -1.39
C PHE A 26 7.17 -14.57 -1.54
N THR A 27 6.39 -14.23 -2.57
CA THR A 27 5.08 -14.84 -2.83
C THR A 27 5.18 -16.18 -3.57
N THR A 28 6.16 -16.34 -4.46
CA THR A 28 6.31 -17.57 -5.27
C THR A 28 7.17 -18.64 -4.59
N LYS A 29 8.25 -18.23 -3.95
CA LYS A 29 9.25 -19.12 -3.34
C LYS A 29 9.11 -19.18 -1.80
N GLY A 30 8.53 -18.17 -1.20
CA GLY A 30 8.44 -17.98 0.24
C GLY A 30 9.52 -17.03 0.79
N PHE A 31 9.18 -16.33 1.85
CA PHE A 31 10.07 -15.33 2.47
C PHE A 31 11.38 -15.96 2.98
N GLU A 32 11.30 -17.09 3.69
CA GLU A 32 12.49 -17.74 4.27
C GLU A 32 13.42 -18.31 3.20
N ALA A 33 12.86 -18.87 2.13
CA ALA A 33 13.62 -19.50 1.05
C ALA A 33 14.25 -18.49 0.08
N THR A 34 13.92 -17.21 0.17
CA THR A 34 14.47 -16.15 -0.68
C THR A 34 15.69 -15.49 -0.03
N SER A 35 16.75 -15.23 -0.80
CA SER A 35 17.95 -14.52 -0.38
C SER A 35 18.10 -13.16 -1.06
N LEU A 36 18.81 -12.22 -0.42
CA LEU A 36 19.17 -10.93 -1.06
C LEU A 36 20.02 -11.13 -2.33
N ARG A 37 20.79 -12.22 -2.41
CA ARG A 37 21.57 -12.56 -3.60
C ARG A 37 20.66 -12.85 -4.79
N GLU A 38 19.64 -13.68 -4.61
CA GLU A 38 18.67 -14.00 -5.66
C GLU A 38 17.89 -12.76 -6.11
N ILE A 39 17.51 -11.88 -5.17
CA ILE A 39 16.87 -10.61 -5.51
C ILE A 39 17.80 -9.76 -6.38
N ALA A 40 19.08 -9.63 -6.03
CA ALA A 40 20.05 -8.88 -6.82
C ALA A 40 20.27 -9.50 -8.21
N GLU A 41 20.37 -10.81 -8.31
CA GLU A 41 20.53 -11.56 -9.57
C GLU A 41 19.31 -11.34 -10.48
N GLN A 42 18.09 -11.44 -9.95
CA GLN A 42 16.86 -11.21 -10.73
C GLN A 42 16.70 -9.75 -11.14
N LEU A 43 17.16 -8.81 -10.31
CA LEU A 43 17.17 -7.37 -10.62
C LEU A 43 18.26 -6.98 -11.63
N GLY A 44 19.24 -7.86 -11.88
CA GLY A 44 20.36 -7.59 -12.78
C GLY A 44 21.38 -6.59 -12.22
N ILE A 45 21.52 -6.52 -10.89
CA ILE A 45 22.49 -5.64 -10.21
C ILE A 45 23.47 -6.45 -9.34
N SER A 46 24.59 -5.84 -8.97
CA SER A 46 25.51 -6.46 -8.04
C SER A 46 24.90 -6.60 -6.64
N LYS A 47 25.32 -7.65 -5.91
CA LYS A 47 24.96 -7.83 -4.50
C LYS A 47 25.30 -6.57 -3.69
N ALA A 48 26.46 -5.95 -3.93
CA ALA A 48 26.88 -4.73 -3.24
C ALA A 48 25.91 -3.54 -3.48
N ALA A 49 25.41 -3.40 -4.71
CA ALA A 49 24.43 -2.38 -5.04
C ALA A 49 23.10 -2.60 -4.31
N LEU A 50 22.62 -3.83 -4.18
CA LEU A 50 21.42 -4.13 -3.41
C LEU A 50 21.65 -3.88 -1.91
N TYR A 51 22.80 -4.28 -1.35
CA TYR A 51 23.16 -4.05 0.06
C TYR A 51 23.32 -2.57 0.42
N TYR A 52 23.60 -1.71 -0.55
CA TYR A 52 23.55 -0.26 -0.34
C TYR A 52 22.14 0.21 0.04
N HIS A 53 21.11 -0.38 -0.56
CA HIS A 53 19.70 -0.03 -0.31
C HIS A 53 19.07 -0.79 0.86
N PHE A 54 19.40 -2.09 1.02
CA PHE A 54 18.76 -2.99 1.98
C PHE A 54 19.79 -3.90 2.65
N LYS A 55 19.89 -3.84 3.97
CA LYS A 55 20.80 -4.68 4.75
C LYS A 55 20.28 -6.10 4.92
N SER A 56 18.96 -6.28 4.88
CA SER A 56 18.24 -7.54 5.11
C SER A 56 16.94 -7.62 4.30
N LYS A 57 16.35 -8.81 4.21
CA LYS A 57 15.00 -8.99 3.66
C LYS A 57 13.96 -8.22 4.49
N ASN A 58 14.16 -8.16 5.80
CA ASN A 58 13.32 -7.41 6.72
C ASN A 58 13.30 -5.92 6.39
N ASP A 59 14.45 -5.35 5.97
CA ASP A 59 14.51 -3.93 5.57
C ASP A 59 13.69 -3.67 4.31
N ILE A 60 13.62 -4.64 3.39
CA ILE A 60 12.75 -4.52 2.21
C ILE A 60 11.28 -4.45 2.65
N VAL A 61 10.84 -5.37 3.52
CA VAL A 61 9.47 -5.39 4.03
C VAL A 61 9.14 -4.11 4.81
N ASN A 62 10.04 -3.69 5.71
CA ASN A 62 9.90 -2.42 6.44
C ASN A 62 9.77 -1.23 5.51
N SER A 63 10.56 -1.20 4.44
CA SER A 63 10.53 -0.13 3.45
C SER A 63 9.20 -0.07 2.68
N MET A 64 8.60 -1.23 2.36
CA MET A 64 7.26 -1.29 1.74
C MET A 64 6.19 -0.73 2.68
N MET A 65 6.23 -1.11 3.96
CA MET A 65 5.29 -0.61 4.97
C MET A 65 5.45 0.89 5.21
N SER A 66 6.69 1.38 5.31
CA SER A 66 6.98 2.80 5.47
C SER A 66 6.54 3.63 4.28
N SER A 67 6.71 3.12 3.06
CA SER A 67 6.23 3.80 1.84
C SER A 67 4.72 4.02 1.90
N ARG A 68 3.94 3.00 2.27
CA ARG A 68 2.49 3.12 2.40
C ARG A 68 2.07 4.04 3.56
N GLY A 69 2.85 4.04 4.65
CA GLY A 69 2.67 4.97 5.77
C GLY A 69 2.89 6.42 5.35
N ASN A 70 3.92 6.68 4.55
CA ASN A 70 4.20 8.01 4.01
C ASN A 70 3.08 8.50 3.07
N GLU A 71 2.57 7.63 2.19
CA GLU A 71 1.43 7.96 1.33
C GLU A 71 0.19 8.35 2.14
N ALA A 72 -0.08 7.67 3.24
CA ALA A 72 -1.19 8.02 4.13
C ALA A 72 -0.96 9.37 4.84
N ALA A 73 0.29 9.67 5.23
CA ALA A 73 0.65 10.95 5.81
C ALA A 73 0.58 12.09 4.78
N GLU A 74 1.00 11.86 3.53
CA GLU A 74 0.86 12.80 2.42
C GLU A 74 -0.60 13.07 2.08
N LEU A 75 -1.46 12.04 2.13
CA LEU A 75 -2.90 12.21 1.97
C LEU A 75 -3.49 13.12 3.05
N LEU A 76 -3.08 12.92 4.31
CA LEU A 76 -3.50 13.78 5.42
C LEU A 76 -3.06 15.23 5.20
N ALA A 77 -1.79 15.44 4.87
CA ALA A 77 -1.25 16.77 4.60
C ALA A 77 -1.99 17.47 3.45
N TRP A 78 -2.27 16.72 2.38
CA TRP A 78 -3.07 17.21 1.26
C TRP A 78 -4.50 17.55 1.70
N ALA A 79 -5.19 16.68 2.43
CA ALA A 79 -6.56 16.93 2.87
C ALA A 79 -6.65 18.16 3.78
N VAL A 80 -5.67 18.35 4.67
CA VAL A 80 -5.59 19.56 5.54
C VAL A 80 -5.39 20.84 4.73
N SER A 81 -4.68 20.78 3.60
CA SER A 81 -4.43 21.94 2.74
C SER A 81 -5.61 22.34 1.85
N GLN A 82 -6.68 21.51 1.82
CA GLN A 82 -7.84 21.80 0.98
C GLN A 82 -8.82 22.73 1.68
N GLU A 83 -9.45 23.61 0.90
CA GLU A 83 -10.62 24.36 1.37
C GLU A 83 -11.78 23.40 1.67
N PRO A 84 -12.54 23.62 2.75
CA PRO A 84 -13.73 22.85 3.03
C PRO A 84 -14.73 22.91 1.86
N SER A 85 -15.12 21.75 1.35
CA SER A 85 -16.08 21.63 0.25
C SER A 85 -16.91 20.35 0.37
N PRO A 86 -18.15 20.32 -0.17
CA PRO A 86 -19.01 19.13 -0.08
C PRO A 86 -18.41 17.88 -0.72
N ASP A 87 -17.49 18.04 -1.68
CA ASP A 87 -16.83 16.96 -2.41
C ASP A 87 -15.47 16.54 -1.79
N LEU A 88 -15.00 17.22 -0.74
CA LEU A 88 -13.70 16.92 -0.12
C LEU A 88 -13.62 15.48 0.39
N LEU A 89 -14.67 14.97 1.01
CA LEU A 89 -14.75 13.57 1.47
C LEU A 89 -14.54 12.61 0.30
N GLU A 90 -15.29 12.77 -0.78
CA GLU A 90 -15.19 11.90 -1.94
C GLU A 90 -13.82 11.96 -2.59
N ARG A 91 -13.30 13.15 -2.86
CA ARG A 91 -11.96 13.33 -3.47
C ARG A 91 -10.88 12.68 -2.61
N THR A 92 -11.00 12.78 -1.29
CA THR A 92 -10.00 12.22 -0.37
C THR A 92 -10.03 10.69 -0.37
N VAL A 93 -11.22 10.09 -0.28
CA VAL A 93 -11.38 8.63 -0.30
C VAL A 93 -10.93 8.06 -1.64
N LEU A 94 -11.39 8.63 -2.76
CA LEU A 94 -11.02 8.14 -4.08
C LEU A 94 -9.52 8.32 -4.36
N ARG A 95 -8.91 9.43 -3.95
CA ARG A 95 -7.46 9.62 -4.05
C ARG A 95 -6.68 8.50 -3.35
N TRP A 96 -7.14 8.04 -2.18
CA TRP A 96 -6.53 6.92 -1.48
C TRP A 96 -6.73 5.59 -2.19
N VAL A 97 -7.97 5.27 -2.56
CA VAL A 97 -8.31 4.01 -3.23
C VAL A 97 -7.61 3.90 -4.57
N ASP A 98 -7.70 4.94 -5.41
CA ASP A 98 -7.11 4.98 -6.75
C ASP A 98 -5.57 5.02 -6.71
N SER A 99 -4.94 5.39 -5.58
CA SER A 99 -3.49 5.27 -5.40
C SER A 99 -2.99 3.83 -5.30
N THR A 100 -3.91 2.85 -5.17
CA THR A 100 -3.55 1.44 -5.00
C THR A 100 -3.35 0.77 -6.35
N SER A 101 -2.10 0.69 -6.79
CA SER A 101 -1.72 -0.11 -7.98
C SER A 101 -1.76 -1.61 -7.68
N VAL A 102 -1.73 -2.43 -8.73
CA VAL A 102 -1.64 -3.90 -8.63
C VAL A 102 -0.42 -4.33 -7.79
N ASP A 103 0.73 -3.69 -7.96
CA ASP A 103 1.92 -4.01 -7.17
C ASP A 103 1.74 -3.68 -5.68
N LYS A 104 1.10 -2.56 -5.36
CA LYS A 104 0.74 -2.22 -3.97
C LYS A 104 -0.26 -3.22 -3.39
N LEU A 105 -1.25 -3.65 -4.17
CA LEU A 105 -2.22 -4.65 -3.75
C LEU A 105 -1.54 -5.98 -3.40
N ARG A 106 -0.58 -6.44 -4.21
CA ARG A 106 0.23 -7.62 -3.93
C ARG A 106 1.01 -7.49 -2.63
N GLY A 107 1.58 -6.31 -2.36
CA GLY A 107 2.25 -6.00 -1.09
C GLY A 107 1.30 -6.10 0.11
N ILE A 108 0.10 -5.54 0.02
CA ILE A 108 -0.93 -5.63 1.08
C ILE A 108 -1.35 -7.10 1.29
N ARG A 109 -1.55 -7.86 0.20
CA ARG A 109 -1.87 -9.29 0.27
C ARG A 109 -0.77 -10.09 0.98
N PHE A 110 0.50 -9.85 0.65
CA PHE A 110 1.64 -10.48 1.31
C PHE A 110 1.66 -10.18 2.81
N VAL A 111 1.48 -8.93 3.20
CA VAL A 111 1.41 -8.49 4.60
C VAL A 111 0.28 -9.19 5.34
N ASN A 112 -0.92 -9.23 4.78
CA ASN A 112 -2.10 -9.87 5.40
C ASN A 112 -1.93 -11.39 5.54
N ALA A 113 -1.26 -12.03 4.58
CA ALA A 113 -0.97 -13.47 4.63
C ALA A 113 0.14 -13.85 5.64
N ASN A 114 0.96 -12.90 6.11
CA ASN A 114 2.11 -13.14 6.95
C ASN A 114 2.11 -12.34 8.27
N PRO A 115 1.06 -12.44 9.12
CA PRO A 115 0.92 -11.61 10.32
C PRO A 115 2.03 -11.85 11.36
N ASN A 116 2.58 -13.08 11.43
CA ASN A 116 3.68 -13.41 12.33
C ASN A 116 4.99 -12.75 11.88
N LEU A 117 5.29 -12.80 10.58
CA LEU A 117 6.42 -12.09 9.99
C LEU A 117 6.30 -10.58 10.26
N MET A 118 5.12 -10.00 10.08
CA MET A 118 4.90 -8.59 10.33
C MET A 118 5.18 -8.21 11.78
N ARG A 119 4.76 -9.00 12.74
CA ARG A 119 5.05 -8.74 14.17
C ARG A 119 6.54 -8.85 14.52
N SER A 120 7.28 -9.72 13.84
CA SER A 120 8.72 -9.91 14.10
C SER A 120 9.61 -8.90 13.39
N VAL A 121 9.16 -8.35 12.24
CA VAL A 121 9.96 -7.51 11.35
C VAL A 121 9.69 -6.02 11.58
N VAL A 122 8.45 -5.65 11.89
CA VAL A 122 8.01 -4.25 11.96
C VAL A 122 7.60 -3.92 13.38
N SER A 123 8.26 -2.94 14.01
CA SER A 123 8.01 -2.52 15.39
C SER A 123 6.57 -2.05 15.63
N ASN A 124 5.92 -1.46 14.62
CA ASN A 124 4.52 -1.04 14.65
C ASN A 124 3.87 -1.27 13.28
N PRO A 125 3.51 -2.53 12.93
CA PRO A 125 2.96 -2.86 11.62
C PRO A 125 1.67 -2.08 11.38
N GLY A 126 1.69 -1.20 10.38
CA GLY A 126 0.51 -0.40 10.00
C GLY A 126 0.12 0.72 10.96
N GLY A 127 0.90 0.98 12.03
CA GLY A 127 0.61 2.05 12.99
C GLY A 127 0.49 3.41 12.31
N GLN A 128 1.52 3.81 11.57
CA GLN A 128 1.52 5.08 10.85
C GLN A 128 0.38 5.17 9.81
N ILE A 129 0.10 4.08 9.09
CA ILE A 129 -1.03 4.02 8.13
C ILE A 129 -2.34 4.24 8.88
N ARG A 130 -2.57 3.47 9.96
CA ARG A 130 -3.80 3.53 10.75
C ARG A 130 -4.01 4.91 11.37
N ASP A 131 -2.96 5.50 11.94
CA ASP A 131 -3.04 6.77 12.62
C ASP A 131 -3.28 7.91 11.61
N SER A 132 -2.58 7.92 10.47
CA SER A 132 -2.79 8.90 9.41
C SER A 132 -4.16 8.76 8.76
N LEU A 133 -4.60 7.54 8.39
CA LEU A 133 -5.94 7.33 7.82
C LEU A 133 -7.05 7.62 8.83
N GLY A 134 -6.82 7.33 10.12
CA GLY A 134 -7.72 7.70 11.19
C GLY A 134 -7.91 9.21 11.28
N ALA A 135 -6.82 9.98 11.25
CA ALA A 135 -6.85 11.44 11.26
C ALA A 135 -7.53 12.03 10.01
N VAL A 136 -7.23 11.45 8.82
CA VAL A 136 -7.91 11.84 7.56
C VAL A 136 -9.43 11.60 7.69
N ALA A 137 -9.83 10.42 8.15
CA ALA A 137 -11.23 10.06 8.26
C ALA A 137 -11.99 10.99 9.23
N GLU A 138 -11.39 11.35 10.38
CA GLU A 138 -11.97 12.33 11.31
C GLU A 138 -12.11 13.72 10.66
N LEU A 139 -11.07 14.16 9.93
CA LEU A 139 -11.07 15.44 9.24
C LEU A 139 -12.22 15.52 8.22
N VAL A 140 -12.33 14.53 7.31
CA VAL A 140 -13.31 14.58 6.20
C VAL A 140 -14.73 14.14 6.61
N ALA A 141 -14.89 13.41 7.72
CA ALA A 141 -16.21 13.10 8.27
C ALA A 141 -16.87 14.36 8.87
N GLY A 142 -16.06 15.29 9.36
CA GLY A 142 -16.48 16.46 10.08
C GLY A 142 -16.39 16.28 11.60
N LYS A 143 -15.98 17.34 12.30
CA LYS A 143 -15.74 17.32 13.76
C LYS A 143 -16.95 16.84 14.55
N ASP A 144 -18.13 17.30 14.16
CA ASP A 144 -19.40 17.06 14.87
C ASP A 144 -20.21 15.90 14.23
N ALA A 145 -19.59 15.12 13.33
CA ALA A 145 -20.24 13.98 12.72
C ALA A 145 -20.58 12.90 13.76
N ASP A 146 -21.75 12.28 13.60
CA ASP A 146 -22.15 11.16 14.45
C ASP A 146 -21.21 9.95 14.33
N PRO A 147 -21.17 9.04 15.32
CA PRO A 147 -20.28 7.90 15.32
C PRO A 147 -20.45 6.96 14.11
N THR A 148 -21.69 6.79 13.62
CA THR A 148 -21.97 5.93 12.46
C THR A 148 -21.37 6.53 11.20
N ARG A 149 -21.52 7.84 10.97
CA ARG A 149 -20.90 8.54 9.84
C ARG A 149 -19.37 8.38 9.87
N LYS A 150 -18.74 8.60 11.02
CA LYS A 150 -17.29 8.43 11.19
C LYS A 150 -16.84 6.99 10.87
N LEU A 151 -17.61 5.99 11.29
CA LEU A 151 -17.33 4.60 11.00
C LEU A 151 -17.45 4.28 9.50
N LEU A 152 -18.52 4.75 8.85
CA LEU A 152 -18.71 4.56 7.39
C LEU A 152 -17.59 5.20 6.58
N VAL A 153 -17.13 6.40 6.96
CA VAL A 153 -15.96 7.05 6.33
C VAL A 153 -14.71 6.20 6.49
N ARG A 154 -14.43 5.68 7.69
CA ARG A 154 -13.29 4.75 7.90
C ARG A 154 -13.41 3.48 7.07
N MET A 155 -14.61 2.91 6.95
CA MET A 155 -14.83 1.73 6.09
C MET A 155 -14.56 2.03 4.62
N ALA A 156 -14.89 3.24 4.13
CA ALA A 156 -14.56 3.64 2.76
C ALA A 156 -13.04 3.65 2.51
N PHE A 157 -12.24 4.15 3.44
CA PHE A 157 -10.77 4.07 3.35
C PHE A 157 -10.23 2.63 3.43
N LEU A 158 -10.94 1.72 4.08
CA LEU A 158 -10.55 0.32 4.24
C LEU A 158 -11.07 -0.59 3.12
N SER A 159 -11.73 -0.04 2.10
CA SER A 159 -12.35 -0.82 1.00
C SER A 159 -11.38 -1.78 0.31
N ILE A 160 -10.12 -1.40 0.10
CA ILE A 160 -9.08 -2.29 -0.46
C ILE A 160 -8.84 -3.52 0.42
N ASN A 161 -8.70 -3.33 1.73
CA ASN A 161 -8.50 -4.46 2.65
C ASN A 161 -9.74 -5.38 2.70
N SER A 162 -10.94 -4.79 2.67
CA SER A 162 -12.21 -5.53 2.64
C SER A 162 -12.34 -6.35 1.36
N ALA A 163 -12.03 -5.78 0.20
CA ALA A 163 -12.05 -6.47 -1.07
C ALA A 163 -11.03 -7.62 -1.12
N LEU A 164 -9.81 -7.41 -0.61
CA LEU A 164 -8.79 -8.45 -0.49
C LEU A 164 -9.24 -9.61 0.42
N MET A 165 -9.85 -9.31 1.56
CA MET A 165 -10.41 -10.34 2.45
C MET A 165 -11.52 -11.13 1.75
N ALA A 166 -12.45 -10.46 1.08
CA ALA A 166 -13.54 -11.08 0.37
C ALA A 166 -13.07 -11.95 -0.82
N ALA A 167 -11.97 -11.57 -1.46
CA ALA A 167 -11.36 -12.31 -2.56
C ALA A 167 -10.51 -13.52 -2.09
N SER A 168 -10.29 -13.70 -0.80
CA SER A 168 -9.49 -14.81 -0.27
C SER A 168 -10.15 -16.15 -0.62
N GLY A 169 -9.37 -17.07 -1.21
CA GLY A 169 -9.87 -18.37 -1.66
C GLY A 169 -10.67 -18.34 -2.97
N THR A 170 -10.67 -17.22 -3.70
CA THR A 170 -11.30 -17.09 -5.03
C THR A 170 -10.25 -16.86 -6.11
N GLU A 171 -10.62 -17.11 -7.38
CA GLU A 171 -9.77 -16.89 -8.56
C GLU A 171 -9.95 -15.47 -9.15
N ARG A 172 -10.08 -14.44 -8.30
CA ARG A 172 -10.23 -13.06 -8.76
C ARG A 172 -8.88 -12.44 -9.12
N THR A 173 -8.88 -11.67 -10.21
CA THR A 173 -7.68 -10.90 -10.61
C THR A 173 -7.44 -9.71 -9.69
N ASP A 174 -6.22 -9.19 -9.68
CA ASP A 174 -5.88 -8.02 -8.89
C ASP A 174 -6.66 -6.78 -9.34
N GLU A 175 -6.94 -6.67 -10.65
CA GLU A 175 -7.75 -5.59 -11.25
C GLU A 175 -9.21 -5.67 -10.79
N GLU A 176 -9.80 -6.87 -10.75
CA GLU A 176 -11.16 -7.08 -10.23
C GLU A 176 -11.28 -6.68 -8.76
N ILE A 177 -10.26 -6.97 -7.95
CA ILE A 177 -10.24 -6.63 -6.53
C ILE A 177 -10.16 -5.10 -6.33
N VAL A 178 -9.31 -4.41 -7.09
CA VAL A 178 -9.22 -2.94 -7.03
C VAL A 178 -10.53 -2.30 -7.51
N ALA A 179 -11.13 -2.80 -8.59
CA ALA A 179 -12.41 -2.32 -9.07
C ALA A 179 -13.53 -2.50 -8.04
N ALA A 180 -13.64 -3.68 -7.42
CA ALA A 180 -14.62 -3.96 -6.37
C ALA A 180 -14.43 -3.07 -5.14
N ALA A 181 -13.18 -2.81 -4.73
CA ALA A 181 -12.87 -1.89 -3.65
C ALA A 181 -13.34 -0.46 -3.95
N ARG A 182 -13.14 -0.01 -5.19
CA ARG A 182 -13.57 1.31 -5.64
C ARG A 182 -15.09 1.43 -5.66
N GLU A 183 -15.79 0.42 -6.17
CA GLU A 183 -17.26 0.36 -6.15
C GLU A 183 -17.82 0.37 -4.73
N MET A 184 -17.23 -0.37 -3.81
CA MET A 184 -17.59 -0.35 -2.39
C MET A 184 -17.40 1.04 -1.78
N ALA A 185 -16.27 1.70 -2.05
CA ALA A 185 -16.03 3.06 -1.57
C ALA A 185 -17.08 4.04 -2.09
N LEU A 186 -17.41 3.99 -3.39
CA LEU A 186 -18.43 4.83 -4.01
C LEU A 186 -19.83 4.59 -3.41
N ALA A 187 -20.20 3.33 -3.15
CA ALA A 187 -21.49 2.99 -2.53
C ALA A 187 -21.60 3.60 -1.11
N LEU A 188 -20.52 3.52 -0.31
CA LEU A 188 -20.48 4.13 1.01
C LEU A 188 -20.53 5.67 0.94
N LEU A 189 -19.84 6.28 -0.03
CA LEU A 189 -19.86 7.73 -0.24
C LEU A 189 -21.23 8.23 -0.67
N ASN A 190 -21.94 7.51 -1.54
CA ASN A 190 -23.31 7.83 -1.93
C ASN A 190 -24.25 7.80 -0.73
N ARG A 191 -24.14 6.77 0.12
CA ARG A 191 -24.92 6.69 1.37
C ARG A 191 -24.64 7.83 2.35
N LEU A 192 -23.43 8.37 2.34
CA LEU A 192 -23.02 9.47 3.22
C LEU A 192 -23.47 10.86 2.72
N ARG A 193 -23.97 10.96 1.49
CA ARG A 193 -24.55 12.19 0.90
C ARG A 193 -26.05 12.36 1.22
N GLU A 194 -26.75 11.26 1.50
CA GLU A 194 -28.15 11.24 1.93
C GLU A 194 -28.29 11.66 3.40
#